data_34f1867d7d1c72673bb09800d19f8f82
#
_entry.id   34f1867d7d1c72673bb09800d19f8f82
#
_cell.length_a   1.000
_cell.length_b   1.000
_cell.length_c   1.000
_cell.angle_alpha   90.00
_cell.angle_beta   90.00
_cell.angle_gamma   90.00
#
_symmetry.space_group_name_H-M   'P 1'
#
loop_
_entity.id
_entity.type
_entity.pdbx_description
1 polymer ?
#
loop_
_entity_poly.entity_id
_entity_poly.type
_entity_poly.pdbx_seq_one_letter_code
_entity_poly.pdbx_strand_id
1 'polypeptide(L)'
;MEVNTPCGLRSKCRCLWCCQTVFPCFNKPPSESERGKENSEIVVIKNIHAEHPTDRALPPIPLGRPGYVYIALYDYAARTVEDLSFNAGDKLDALDKGAGDWWYAKALTGISAAKKGYIPANYVAPVESLDAEPWYFADTKRVDAEKLLLSEGNQHGAFLIRHCESQKGELSLSVLDQCKVKHYKVRKMDSGGYYVSTSKNFLTLRELVEHYSKQEDGLCVRLLEPCKKMEVPQTHGLSYNTADHWEIDRTSVKLLNKLGAGQFGEVHEGLWNDTTAVAVKTLKPGTMDAKDFLQEAHIMKTLRHPKLIQLYAVCTMEEPIYIITELMKNGSLLDYLQKDKGTQLVISDQLEMAAQVAAGMAYLELQNYIHRDLAARNVLVGENNICKVADFGLARVFMMESDNVYEAKEGTKFPVKWTAPEAIHSGKFTIKSDVWSFGILLYEIMTFGGMPYPTMTNYEVVQKLPTGYRMPNPLRCPKVMYEIMSDCWKESENDRPTFETLQWKLEDFFDLDVTSYDDANHY
;
A
#
# COMPACT_ATOMS: atom_id res chain seq x y z
N MET A 1 -57.61 -5.78 38.27
CA MET A 1 -57.99 -7.15 37.95
C MET A 1 -56.83 -7.69 37.13
N GLU A 2 -55.82 -8.28 37.76
CA GLU A 2 -55.68 -9.71 38.06
C GLU A 2 -55.97 -10.53 36.80
N VAL A 3 -55.19 -11.48 36.27
CA VAL A 3 -54.29 -12.45 36.91
C VAL A 3 -53.56 -13.24 35.81
N ASN A 4 -52.27 -13.61 36.06
CA ASN A 4 -51.62 -14.89 35.78
C ASN A 4 -51.12 -15.33 34.38
N THR A 5 -49.82 -15.58 34.38
CA THR A 5 -49.06 -16.64 33.69
C THR A 5 -49.57 -18.06 34.08
N PRO A 6 -49.15 -19.20 33.48
CA PRO A 6 -47.73 -19.59 33.25
C PRO A 6 -47.45 -20.63 32.11
N CYS A 7 -46.19 -21.00 32.03
CA CYS A 7 -45.57 -22.31 31.62
C CYS A 7 -45.74 -22.79 30.17
N GLY A 8 -44.75 -23.10 29.40
CA GLY A 8 -43.60 -23.95 29.57
C GLY A 8 -43.63 -24.98 28.44
N LEU A 9 -42.56 -25.19 27.71
CA LEU A 9 -42.08 -26.55 27.37
C LEU A 9 -40.88 -26.49 26.41
N ARG A 10 -39.94 -27.27 26.77
CA ARG A 10 -38.68 -27.62 26.08
C ARG A 10 -38.92 -28.41 24.81
N SER A 11 -38.07 -28.23 23.80
CA SER A 11 -37.65 -29.38 23.01
C SER A 11 -36.20 -29.25 22.55
N LYS A 12 -35.47 -30.29 22.84
CA LYS A 12 -34.09 -30.59 22.48
C LYS A 12 -33.99 -30.92 20.99
N CYS A 13 -32.91 -30.51 20.35
CA CYS A 13 -32.34 -31.32 19.28
C CYS A 13 -30.84 -31.43 19.43
N ARG A 14 -30.41 -32.67 19.57
CA ARG A 14 -29.03 -33.16 19.57
C ARG A 14 -28.52 -33.21 18.13
N CYS A 15 -27.27 -32.90 17.88
CA CYS A 15 -26.47 -33.72 17.00
C CYS A 15 -25.03 -33.77 17.51
N LEU A 16 -24.66 -34.99 17.82
CA LEU A 16 -23.32 -35.49 18.13
C LEU A 16 -22.44 -35.45 16.88
N TRP A 17 -21.18 -35.13 17.07
CA TRP A 17 -20.11 -36.07 16.71
C TRP A 17 -18.82 -35.74 17.50
N CYS A 18 -18.38 -36.73 18.19
CA CYS A 18 -17.18 -36.88 18.98
C CYS A 18 -15.94 -37.06 18.11
N CYS A 19 -14.80 -36.56 18.56
CA CYS A 19 -13.60 -37.41 18.69
C CYS A 19 -12.67 -36.86 19.78
N GLN A 20 -12.39 -37.77 20.71
CA GLN A 20 -11.51 -37.64 21.86
C GLN A 20 -10.03 -37.70 21.48
N THR A 21 -9.18 -36.98 22.20
CA THR A 21 -7.92 -37.53 22.76
C THR A 21 -7.47 -36.65 23.96
N VAL A 22 -7.57 -37.20 25.05
CA VAL A 22 -6.88 -37.45 26.33
C VAL A 22 -5.73 -36.50 26.68
N PHE A 23 -5.90 -35.80 27.83
CA PHE A 23 -4.84 -35.26 28.67
C PHE A 23 -5.05 -35.70 30.13
N PRO A 24 -4.01 -36.00 30.91
CA PRO A 24 -4.12 -36.12 32.34
C PRO A 24 -3.73 -34.86 33.09
N CYS A 25 -4.58 -34.51 34.04
CA CYS A 25 -4.37 -33.49 35.06
C CYS A 25 -3.27 -33.88 36.08
N PHE A 26 -2.51 -32.88 36.51
CA PHE A 26 -1.92 -32.90 37.86
C PHE A 26 -2.14 -31.53 38.52
N ASN A 27 -2.94 -31.55 39.59
CA ASN A 27 -3.08 -30.51 40.58
C ASN A 27 -2.09 -30.74 41.73
N LYS A 28 -1.46 -29.65 42.21
CA LYS A 28 -1.40 -29.28 43.63
C LYS A 28 -0.62 -27.96 43.83
N PRO A 29 -1.08 -27.08 44.71
CA PRO A 29 -0.42 -25.80 44.97
C PRO A 29 0.64 -25.95 46.09
N PRO A 30 1.68 -25.13 46.14
CA PRO A 30 2.48 -24.89 47.32
C PRO A 30 2.13 -23.57 48.02
N SER A 31 2.30 -23.63 49.31
CA SER A 31 2.06 -22.71 50.40
C SER A 31 2.93 -21.46 50.38
N GLU A 32 2.39 -20.41 51.01
CA GLU A 32 3.08 -19.15 51.37
C GLU A 32 4.37 -19.41 52.19
N SER A 33 5.41 -18.71 51.78
CA SER A 33 6.33 -17.87 52.58
C SER A 33 7.59 -17.59 51.77
N GLU A 34 7.78 -16.33 51.38
CA GLU A 34 8.99 -15.54 51.65
C GLU A 34 8.97 -14.25 50.84
N ARG A 35 8.92 -13.16 51.60
CA ARG A 35 9.19 -11.81 51.06
C ARG A 35 10.66 -11.71 50.67
N GLY A 36 10.95 -11.20 49.51
CA GLY A 36 12.32 -10.89 49.12
C GLY A 36 12.45 -10.22 47.77
N LYS A 37 12.45 -8.88 47.77
CA LYS A 37 13.14 -7.99 46.82
C LYS A 37 12.77 -8.08 45.33
N GLU A 38 11.98 -7.12 44.88
CA GLU A 38 11.94 -6.64 43.53
C GLU A 38 13.37 -6.30 43.04
N ASN A 39 13.86 -7.10 42.14
CA ASN A 39 14.94 -6.70 41.24
C ASN A 39 14.32 -6.44 39.88
N SER A 40 14.21 -5.17 39.53
CA SER A 40 14.01 -4.69 38.16
C SER A 40 15.16 -5.24 37.30
N GLU A 41 14.94 -6.32 36.58
CA GLU A 41 15.84 -6.74 35.51
C GLU A 41 15.70 -5.73 34.36
N ILE A 42 16.61 -4.77 34.38
CA ILE A 42 17.01 -4.02 33.19
C ILE A 42 17.51 -5.06 32.19
N VAL A 43 16.75 -5.29 31.13
CA VAL A 43 17.24 -6.01 29.95
C VAL A 43 18.33 -5.13 29.34
N VAL A 44 19.54 -5.29 29.82
CA VAL A 44 20.76 -4.80 29.19
C VAL A 44 20.85 -5.58 27.88
N ILE A 45 20.56 -4.90 26.78
CA ILE A 45 20.97 -5.38 25.45
C ILE A 45 22.50 -5.45 25.53
N LYS A 46 23.02 -6.65 25.74
CA LYS A 46 24.45 -6.90 25.64
C LYS A 46 24.88 -6.47 24.25
N ASN A 47 25.81 -5.52 24.23
CA ASN A 47 26.59 -5.19 23.05
C ASN A 47 27.05 -6.48 22.38
N ILE A 48 26.40 -6.83 21.28
CA ILE A 48 26.99 -7.73 20.33
C ILE A 48 28.06 -6.86 19.66
N HIS A 49 29.30 -7.04 20.06
CA HIS A 49 30.45 -6.51 19.33
C HIS A 49 30.22 -6.88 17.88
N ALA A 50 30.04 -5.87 17.03
CA ALA A 50 30.09 -6.02 15.60
C ALA A 50 31.51 -6.48 15.26
N GLU A 51 31.68 -7.80 15.14
CA GLU A 51 32.75 -8.32 14.33
C GLU A 51 32.47 -7.82 12.91
N HIS A 52 33.43 -7.09 12.35
CA HIS A 52 33.41 -6.71 10.95
C HIS A 52 33.01 -7.93 10.11
N PRO A 53 32.01 -7.83 9.22
CA PRO A 53 31.67 -8.93 8.33
C PRO A 53 32.70 -9.03 7.22
N THR A 54 33.89 -9.52 7.56
CA THR A 54 34.82 -10.10 6.59
C THR A 54 34.37 -11.53 6.37
N ASP A 55 34.00 -11.83 5.13
CA ASP A 55 33.76 -13.18 4.61
C ASP A 55 32.50 -13.91 5.13
N ARG A 56 31.31 -13.42 4.77
CA ARG A 56 30.23 -14.36 4.47
C ARG A 56 30.58 -15.03 3.14
N ALA A 57 31.11 -16.24 3.20
CA ALA A 57 31.19 -17.10 2.04
C ALA A 57 29.81 -17.18 1.39
N LEU A 58 29.70 -16.77 0.12
CA LEU A 58 28.49 -16.94 -0.69
C LEU A 58 27.99 -18.38 -0.50
N PRO A 59 26.68 -18.61 -0.33
CA PRO A 59 26.15 -19.95 -0.24
C PRO A 59 26.62 -20.77 -1.44
N PRO A 60 27.01 -22.05 -1.26
CA PRO A 60 27.53 -22.86 -2.33
C PRO A 60 26.52 -22.96 -3.46
N ILE A 61 26.91 -22.55 -4.66
CA ILE A 61 26.08 -22.58 -5.87
C ILE A 61 25.73 -24.04 -6.14
N PRO A 62 24.42 -24.42 -6.20
CA PRO A 62 24.05 -25.76 -6.61
C PRO A 62 24.48 -25.98 -8.06
N LEU A 63 25.41 -26.87 -8.29
CA LEU A 63 25.82 -27.31 -9.61
C LEU A 63 24.69 -28.08 -10.30
N GLY A 64 24.13 -27.51 -11.39
CA GLY A 64 23.38 -28.27 -12.39
C GLY A 64 21.87 -28.35 -12.26
N ARG A 65 21.16 -27.19 -12.19
CA ARG A 65 19.74 -27.13 -12.61
C ARG A 65 19.64 -26.40 -13.96
N PRO A 66 18.68 -26.76 -14.86
CA PRO A 66 18.42 -25.96 -16.04
C PRO A 66 18.12 -24.54 -15.58
N GLY A 67 18.89 -23.55 -16.02
CA GLY A 67 18.77 -22.16 -15.63
C GLY A 67 17.39 -21.62 -16.02
N TYR A 68 16.68 -21.06 -15.08
CA TYR A 68 15.42 -20.37 -15.36
C TYR A 68 15.75 -18.98 -15.88
N VAL A 69 15.51 -18.76 -17.20
CA VAL A 69 15.74 -17.47 -17.85
C VAL A 69 14.57 -16.53 -17.54
N TYR A 70 14.90 -15.37 -17.00
CA TYR A 70 13.99 -14.27 -16.71
C TYR A 70 14.25 -13.10 -17.64
N ILE A 71 13.24 -12.30 -17.86
CA ILE A 71 13.34 -11.00 -18.54
C ILE A 71 13.10 -9.88 -17.53
N ALA A 72 13.88 -8.82 -17.61
CA ALA A 72 13.69 -7.63 -16.82
C ALA A 72 12.45 -6.85 -17.31
N LEU A 73 11.56 -6.51 -16.41
CA LEU A 73 10.33 -5.73 -16.67
C LEU A 73 10.56 -4.22 -16.51
N TYR A 74 11.57 -3.84 -15.70
CA TYR A 74 11.91 -2.46 -15.36
C TYR A 74 13.41 -2.28 -15.37
N ASP A 75 13.85 -1.03 -15.53
CA ASP A 75 15.25 -0.67 -15.38
C ASP A 75 15.66 -0.75 -13.91
N TYR A 76 16.83 -1.27 -13.63
CA TYR A 76 17.40 -1.29 -12.29
C TYR A 76 18.87 -0.85 -12.32
N ALA A 77 19.18 0.22 -11.60
CA ALA A 77 20.54 0.66 -11.35
C ALA A 77 21.05 0.06 -10.04
N ALA A 78 22.17 -0.64 -10.09
CA ALA A 78 22.82 -1.21 -8.90
C ALA A 78 23.05 -0.12 -7.83
N ARG A 79 22.62 -0.38 -6.62
CA ARG A 79 22.74 0.53 -5.48
C ARG A 79 23.94 0.20 -4.61
N THR A 80 24.46 -1.02 -4.76
CA THR A 80 25.67 -1.52 -4.09
C THR A 80 26.57 -2.23 -5.10
N VAL A 81 27.79 -2.53 -4.70
CA VAL A 81 28.75 -3.30 -5.54
C VAL A 81 28.31 -4.74 -5.76
N GLU A 82 27.40 -5.24 -4.93
CA GLU A 82 26.89 -6.61 -4.99
C GLU A 82 25.63 -6.72 -5.87
N ASP A 83 24.99 -5.60 -6.18
CA ASP A 83 23.80 -5.56 -7.02
C ASP A 83 24.16 -5.64 -8.51
N LEU A 84 23.21 -6.09 -9.32
CA LEU A 84 23.37 -6.20 -10.77
C LEU A 84 22.48 -5.16 -11.47
N SER A 85 23.08 -4.22 -12.20
CA SER A 85 22.32 -3.26 -13.04
C SER A 85 21.82 -3.94 -14.31
N PHE A 86 20.61 -3.58 -14.74
CA PHE A 86 20.00 -4.06 -15.99
C PHE A 86 18.92 -3.09 -16.48
N ASN A 87 18.58 -3.18 -17.75
CA ASN A 87 17.49 -2.42 -18.35
C ASN A 87 16.29 -3.35 -18.64
N ALA A 88 15.11 -2.80 -18.75
CA ALA A 88 13.93 -3.52 -19.20
C ALA A 88 14.22 -4.24 -20.53
N GLY A 89 13.81 -5.51 -20.64
CA GLY A 89 14.12 -6.39 -21.77
C GLY A 89 15.41 -7.20 -21.65
N ASP A 90 16.30 -6.91 -20.69
CA ASP A 90 17.49 -7.73 -20.46
C ASP A 90 17.12 -9.11 -19.94
N LYS A 91 17.90 -10.13 -20.39
CA LYS A 91 17.72 -11.51 -19.95
C LYS A 91 18.68 -11.85 -18.82
N LEU A 92 18.16 -12.52 -17.82
CA LEU A 92 18.84 -12.86 -16.58
C LEU A 92 18.66 -14.35 -16.28
N ASP A 93 19.71 -15.02 -15.84
CA ASP A 93 19.66 -16.39 -15.33
C ASP A 93 19.62 -16.34 -13.80
N ALA A 94 18.51 -16.74 -13.19
CA ALA A 94 18.35 -16.77 -11.75
C ALA A 94 19.09 -17.98 -11.17
N LEU A 95 20.26 -17.73 -10.60
CA LEU A 95 21.15 -18.76 -10.04
C LEU A 95 20.65 -19.23 -8.67
N ASP A 96 20.19 -18.30 -7.83
CA ASP A 96 19.60 -18.57 -6.53
C ASP A 96 18.42 -17.62 -6.29
N LYS A 97 17.26 -18.19 -6.01
CA LYS A 97 16.04 -17.43 -5.73
C LYS A 97 15.82 -17.18 -4.25
N GLY A 98 16.49 -17.93 -3.37
CA GLY A 98 16.27 -17.84 -1.93
C GLY A 98 14.80 -17.93 -1.52
N ALA A 99 14.50 -17.59 -0.27
CA ALA A 99 13.15 -17.43 0.23
C ALA A 99 12.68 -15.95 0.24
N GLY A 100 13.51 -15.02 -0.23
CA GLY A 100 13.32 -13.59 -0.10
C GLY A 100 13.03 -12.86 -1.42
N ASP A 101 12.85 -11.55 -1.30
CA ASP A 101 12.52 -10.65 -2.40
C ASP A 101 13.75 -10.26 -3.26
N TRP A 102 14.93 -10.76 -2.92
CA TRP A 102 16.18 -10.56 -3.65
C TRP A 102 16.76 -11.88 -4.11
N TRP A 103 17.05 -11.96 -5.41
CA TRP A 103 17.60 -13.16 -6.04
C TRP A 103 19.04 -12.92 -6.51
N TYR A 104 19.86 -13.95 -6.46
CA TYR A 104 21.19 -13.90 -7.05
C TYR A 104 21.14 -14.37 -8.51
N ALA A 105 21.54 -13.51 -9.44
CA ALA A 105 21.39 -13.75 -10.88
C ALA A 105 22.66 -13.47 -11.66
N LYS A 106 22.70 -13.98 -12.88
CA LYS A 106 23.72 -13.68 -13.91
C LYS A 106 23.03 -12.97 -15.07
N ALA A 107 23.52 -11.81 -15.47
CA ALA A 107 23.04 -11.15 -16.68
C ALA A 107 23.51 -11.92 -17.92
N LEU A 108 22.55 -12.24 -18.80
CA LEU A 108 22.83 -12.88 -20.09
C LEU A 108 22.98 -11.85 -21.21
N THR A 109 22.28 -10.71 -21.10
CA THR A 109 22.31 -9.60 -22.06
C THR A 109 22.45 -8.26 -21.33
N GLY A 110 22.57 -7.18 -22.09
CA GLY A 110 22.52 -5.80 -21.57
C GLY A 110 23.84 -5.30 -20.98
N ILE A 111 23.72 -4.20 -20.20
CA ILE A 111 24.85 -3.42 -19.68
C ILE A 111 25.76 -4.21 -18.71
N SER A 112 25.23 -5.24 -18.09
CA SER A 112 25.95 -6.10 -17.15
C SER A 112 26.17 -7.52 -17.70
N ALA A 113 26.12 -7.73 -19.00
CA ALA A 113 26.28 -9.05 -19.61
C ALA A 113 27.48 -9.84 -19.03
N ALA A 114 27.23 -11.09 -18.68
CA ALA A 114 28.15 -12.04 -18.02
C ALA A 114 28.48 -11.74 -16.54
N LYS A 115 28.12 -10.59 -15.99
CA LYS A 115 28.27 -10.28 -14.55
C LYS A 115 27.21 -11.00 -13.71
N LYS A 116 27.51 -11.13 -12.43
CA LYS A 116 26.61 -11.72 -11.43
C LYS A 116 26.38 -10.72 -10.30
N GLY A 117 25.20 -10.77 -9.67
CA GLY A 117 24.87 -9.94 -8.53
C GLY A 117 23.42 -10.14 -8.09
N TYR A 118 23.01 -9.40 -7.08
CA TYR A 118 21.64 -9.43 -6.57
C TYR A 118 20.71 -8.56 -7.40
N ILE A 119 19.47 -9.05 -7.57
CA ILE A 119 18.39 -8.38 -8.29
C ILE A 119 17.10 -8.41 -7.48
N PRO A 120 16.23 -7.38 -7.55
CA PRO A 120 14.90 -7.45 -6.95
C PRO A 120 14.02 -8.45 -7.71
N ALA A 121 13.41 -9.41 -7.00
CA ALA A 121 12.59 -10.46 -7.60
C ALA A 121 11.38 -9.93 -8.36
N ASN A 122 10.78 -8.83 -7.88
CA ASN A 122 9.60 -8.19 -8.49
C ASN A 122 9.91 -7.33 -9.73
N TYR A 123 11.19 -7.25 -10.15
CA TYR A 123 11.60 -6.56 -11.38
C TYR A 123 11.75 -7.50 -12.58
N VAL A 124 11.55 -8.80 -12.38
CA VAL A 124 11.78 -9.80 -13.42
C VAL A 124 10.62 -10.79 -13.51
N ALA A 125 10.39 -11.33 -14.71
CA ALA A 125 9.42 -12.39 -14.95
C ALA A 125 10.00 -13.52 -15.77
N PRO A 126 9.51 -14.78 -15.65
CA PRO A 126 9.92 -15.89 -16.52
C PRO A 126 9.67 -15.55 -17.99
N VAL A 127 10.65 -15.74 -18.86
CA VAL A 127 10.57 -15.40 -20.30
C VAL A 127 9.34 -15.99 -21.00
N GLU A 128 8.88 -17.16 -20.56
CA GLU A 128 7.75 -17.86 -21.17
C GLU A 128 6.39 -17.45 -20.57
N SER A 129 6.37 -16.64 -19.49
CA SER A 129 5.13 -16.20 -18.85
C SER A 129 4.49 -15.04 -19.61
N LEU A 130 3.19 -14.82 -19.37
CA LEU A 130 2.50 -13.62 -19.86
C LEU A 130 3.00 -12.36 -19.16
N ASP A 131 3.45 -12.46 -17.91
CA ASP A 131 4.00 -11.32 -17.16
C ASP A 131 5.26 -10.73 -17.81
N ALA A 132 5.95 -11.53 -18.64
CA ALA A 132 7.09 -11.09 -19.43
C ALA A 132 6.69 -10.18 -20.60
N GLU A 133 5.43 -10.18 -20.99
CA GLU A 133 4.94 -9.38 -22.11
C GLU A 133 4.74 -7.92 -21.69
N PRO A 134 5.29 -6.96 -22.43
CA PRO A 134 5.20 -5.53 -22.07
C PRO A 134 3.79 -4.99 -22.11
N TRP A 135 2.90 -5.62 -22.88
CA TRP A 135 1.48 -5.26 -23.04
C TRP A 135 0.56 -5.98 -22.06
N TYR A 136 1.07 -6.85 -21.16
CA TYR A 136 0.24 -7.58 -20.20
C TYR A 136 0.19 -6.87 -18.85
N PHE A 137 -1.03 -6.52 -18.42
CA PHE A 137 -1.36 -5.76 -17.22
C PHE A 137 -2.44 -6.52 -16.43
N ALA A 138 -2.12 -7.71 -15.92
CA ALA A 138 -3.05 -8.70 -15.36
C ALA A 138 -4.14 -8.09 -14.47
N ASP A 139 -3.74 -7.44 -13.39
CA ASP A 139 -4.60 -6.98 -12.30
C ASP A 139 -5.01 -5.50 -12.44
N THR A 140 -4.85 -4.93 -13.64
CA THR A 140 -5.22 -3.53 -13.91
C THR A 140 -6.72 -3.41 -14.16
N LYS A 141 -7.42 -2.58 -13.39
CA LYS A 141 -8.83 -2.29 -13.58
C LYS A 141 -9.06 -1.48 -14.87
N ARG A 142 -10.31 -1.48 -15.38
CA ARG A 142 -10.68 -0.75 -16.60
C ARG A 142 -10.32 0.72 -16.51
N VAL A 143 -10.70 1.35 -15.41
CA VAL A 143 -10.45 2.78 -15.17
C VAL A 143 -8.96 3.10 -15.11
N ASP A 144 -8.17 2.24 -14.47
CA ASP A 144 -6.72 2.39 -14.42
C ASP A 144 -6.08 2.18 -15.78
N ALA A 145 -6.60 1.24 -16.58
CA ALA A 145 -6.17 1.04 -17.97
C ALA A 145 -6.45 2.28 -18.85
N GLU A 146 -7.63 2.93 -18.68
CA GLU A 146 -7.95 4.18 -19.36
C GLU A 146 -6.99 5.30 -18.98
N LYS A 147 -6.73 5.48 -17.68
CA LYS A 147 -5.77 6.48 -17.18
C LYS A 147 -4.35 6.23 -17.68
N LEU A 148 -3.90 4.97 -17.59
CA LEU A 148 -2.57 4.60 -18.07
C LEU A 148 -2.41 4.92 -19.56
N LEU A 149 -3.38 4.53 -20.38
CA LEU A 149 -3.33 4.78 -21.82
C LEU A 149 -3.43 6.26 -22.18
N LEU A 150 -4.17 7.06 -21.42
CA LEU A 150 -4.31 8.51 -21.62
C LEU A 150 -3.15 9.31 -21.01
N SER A 151 -2.24 8.67 -20.25
CA SER A 151 -1.11 9.36 -19.64
C SER A 151 -0.06 9.82 -20.65
N GLU A 152 0.73 10.82 -20.26
CA GLU A 152 1.81 11.36 -21.09
C GLU A 152 2.79 10.25 -21.54
N GLY A 153 3.09 10.24 -22.83
CA GLY A 153 4.05 9.32 -23.44
C GLY A 153 3.43 8.11 -24.13
N ASN A 154 2.13 7.85 -23.99
CA ASN A 154 1.39 6.94 -24.85
C ASN A 154 0.84 7.68 -26.08
N GLN A 155 0.79 7.02 -27.21
CA GLN A 155 0.31 7.58 -28.47
C GLN A 155 -0.85 6.76 -29.02
N HIS A 156 -1.56 7.33 -29.99
CA HIS A 156 -2.59 6.62 -30.76
C HIS A 156 -2.11 5.24 -31.19
N GLY A 157 -2.90 4.19 -30.93
CA GLY A 157 -2.55 2.80 -31.13
C GLY A 157 -1.80 2.15 -29.96
N ALA A 158 -1.54 2.88 -28.85
CA ALA A 158 -1.02 2.28 -27.62
C ALA A 158 -2.07 1.32 -27.03
N PHE A 159 -1.64 0.20 -26.47
CA PHE A 159 -2.56 -0.84 -26.03
C PHE A 159 -2.06 -1.62 -24.82
N LEU A 160 -2.98 -2.28 -24.12
CA LEU A 160 -2.69 -3.25 -23.07
C LEU A 160 -3.76 -4.37 -23.06
N ILE A 161 -3.39 -5.53 -22.52
CA ILE A 161 -4.31 -6.65 -22.23
C ILE A 161 -4.34 -6.86 -20.73
N ARG A 162 -5.55 -6.95 -20.17
CA ARG A 162 -5.81 -7.10 -18.73
C ARG A 162 -6.88 -8.15 -18.47
N HIS A 163 -7.07 -8.57 -17.21
CA HIS A 163 -8.19 -9.39 -16.84
C HIS A 163 -9.51 -8.61 -16.96
N CYS A 164 -10.57 -9.32 -17.36
CA CYS A 164 -11.91 -8.76 -17.42
C CYS A 164 -12.53 -8.76 -16.01
N GLU A 165 -13.01 -7.61 -15.53
CA GLU A 165 -13.61 -7.48 -14.20
C GLU A 165 -14.98 -8.13 -14.13
N SER A 166 -15.78 -8.02 -15.22
CA SER A 166 -17.15 -8.54 -15.27
C SER A 166 -17.24 -10.06 -15.42
N GLN A 167 -16.16 -10.72 -15.87
CA GLN A 167 -16.15 -12.16 -16.14
C GLN A 167 -14.82 -12.78 -15.77
N LYS A 168 -14.83 -13.55 -14.69
CA LYS A 168 -13.64 -14.21 -14.14
C LYS A 168 -13.04 -15.20 -15.16
N GLY A 169 -11.80 -14.95 -15.55
CA GLY A 169 -11.06 -15.81 -16.51
C GLY A 169 -11.08 -15.33 -17.96
N GLU A 170 -11.83 -14.29 -18.30
CA GLU A 170 -11.74 -13.59 -19.58
C GLU A 170 -10.73 -12.44 -19.53
N LEU A 171 -10.30 -12.00 -20.71
CA LEU A 171 -9.37 -10.91 -20.86
C LEU A 171 -10.02 -9.75 -21.63
N SER A 172 -9.47 -8.55 -21.46
CA SER A 172 -9.86 -7.34 -22.17
C SER A 172 -8.66 -6.71 -22.85
N LEU A 173 -8.79 -6.38 -24.11
CA LEU A 173 -7.85 -5.54 -24.87
C LEU A 173 -8.33 -4.09 -24.78
N SER A 174 -7.49 -3.20 -24.29
CA SER A 174 -7.75 -1.77 -24.22
C SER A 174 -6.79 -1.04 -25.15
N VAL A 175 -7.32 -0.18 -26.03
CA VAL A 175 -6.55 0.48 -27.11
C VAL A 175 -6.84 1.98 -27.10
N LEU A 176 -5.81 2.80 -27.21
CA LEU A 176 -5.92 4.24 -27.31
C LEU A 176 -6.21 4.68 -28.76
N ASP A 177 -7.41 5.18 -29.01
CA ASP A 177 -7.83 5.78 -30.26
C ASP A 177 -7.90 7.30 -30.11
N GLN A 178 -6.86 8.00 -30.56
CA GLN A 178 -6.66 9.46 -30.40
C GLN A 178 -6.72 9.89 -28.92
N CYS A 179 -7.86 10.37 -28.44
CA CYS A 179 -8.07 10.80 -27.06
C CYS A 179 -9.13 9.95 -26.32
N LYS A 180 -9.47 8.78 -26.85
CA LYS A 180 -10.43 7.86 -26.25
C LYS A 180 -9.84 6.46 -26.17
N VAL A 181 -10.18 5.75 -25.09
CA VAL A 181 -9.81 4.35 -24.96
C VAL A 181 -10.98 3.48 -25.38
N LYS A 182 -10.69 2.51 -26.23
CA LYS A 182 -11.63 1.50 -26.70
C LYS A 182 -11.32 0.16 -26.03
N HIS A 183 -12.35 -0.58 -25.66
CA HIS A 183 -12.20 -1.86 -24.96
C HIS A 183 -12.87 -2.98 -25.75
N TYR A 184 -12.13 -4.05 -26.00
CA TYR A 184 -12.59 -5.24 -26.68
C TYR A 184 -12.47 -6.46 -25.78
N LYS A 185 -13.47 -7.34 -25.78
CA LYS A 185 -13.37 -8.62 -25.08
C LYS A 185 -12.46 -9.58 -25.83
N VAL A 186 -11.49 -10.14 -25.13
CA VAL A 186 -10.67 -11.26 -25.62
C VAL A 186 -11.23 -12.54 -25.03
N ARG A 187 -11.96 -13.28 -25.83
CA ARG A 187 -12.64 -14.50 -25.42
C ARG A 187 -11.75 -15.72 -25.60
N LYS A 188 -11.90 -16.68 -24.71
CA LYS A 188 -11.21 -17.97 -24.78
C LYS A 188 -12.12 -19.00 -25.43
N MET A 189 -11.59 -19.82 -26.34
CA MET A 189 -12.31 -20.91 -26.95
C MET A 189 -12.30 -22.16 -26.05
N ASP A 190 -13.35 -22.99 -26.14
CA ASP A 190 -13.42 -24.27 -25.41
C ASP A 190 -12.28 -25.24 -25.83
N SER A 191 -11.87 -25.15 -27.10
CA SER A 191 -10.75 -25.93 -27.65
C SER A 191 -9.37 -25.40 -27.30
N GLY A 192 -9.28 -24.31 -26.51
CA GLY A 192 -8.08 -23.50 -26.28
C GLY A 192 -7.90 -22.44 -27.37
N GLY A 193 -7.10 -21.41 -27.06
CA GLY A 193 -6.87 -20.25 -27.92
C GLY A 193 -7.77 -19.06 -27.62
N TYR A 194 -7.61 -17.98 -28.39
CA TYR A 194 -8.19 -16.67 -28.12
C TYR A 194 -8.76 -16.04 -29.39
N TYR A 195 -9.78 -15.17 -29.23
CA TYR A 195 -10.31 -14.35 -30.32
C TYR A 195 -10.91 -13.04 -29.78
N VAL A 196 -10.89 -12.00 -30.60
CA VAL A 196 -11.60 -10.73 -30.39
C VAL A 196 -12.81 -10.68 -31.30
N SER A 197 -12.62 -10.92 -32.60
CA SER A 197 -13.67 -11.13 -33.60
C SER A 197 -13.86 -12.60 -33.89
N THR A 198 -15.10 -13.01 -34.15
CA THR A 198 -15.43 -14.40 -34.51
C THR A 198 -14.83 -14.83 -35.86
N SER A 199 -14.33 -13.90 -36.66
CA SER A 199 -13.73 -14.18 -37.97
C SER A 199 -12.34 -14.81 -37.86
N LYS A 200 -11.62 -14.63 -36.74
CA LYS A 200 -10.26 -15.14 -36.58
C LYS A 200 -9.96 -15.63 -35.16
N ASN A 201 -9.27 -16.74 -35.11
CA ASN A 201 -8.83 -17.40 -33.88
C ASN A 201 -7.32 -17.52 -33.83
N PHE A 202 -6.75 -17.42 -32.62
CA PHE A 202 -5.32 -17.49 -32.37
C PHE A 202 -5.03 -18.50 -31.26
N LEU A 203 -3.95 -19.26 -31.36
CA LEU A 203 -3.57 -20.22 -30.34
C LEU A 203 -3.04 -19.55 -29.08
N THR A 204 -2.38 -18.41 -29.23
CA THR A 204 -1.76 -17.66 -28.14
C THR A 204 -2.13 -16.17 -28.19
N LEU A 205 -2.05 -15.49 -27.06
CA LEU A 205 -2.19 -14.02 -27.01
C LEU A 205 -1.09 -13.30 -27.79
N ARG A 206 0.10 -13.88 -27.89
CA ARG A 206 1.21 -13.33 -28.70
C ARG A 206 0.83 -13.30 -30.17
N GLU A 207 0.29 -14.40 -30.70
CA GLU A 207 -0.19 -14.45 -32.09
C GLU A 207 -1.33 -13.47 -32.34
N LEU A 208 -2.25 -13.31 -31.38
CA LEU A 208 -3.33 -12.32 -31.46
C LEU A 208 -2.76 -10.90 -31.54
N VAL A 209 -1.86 -10.53 -30.66
CA VAL A 209 -1.21 -9.21 -30.65
C VAL A 209 -0.42 -9.00 -31.94
N GLU A 210 0.36 -9.99 -32.41
CA GLU A 210 1.12 -9.90 -33.65
C GLU A 210 0.22 -9.68 -34.86
N HIS A 211 -0.95 -10.34 -34.92
CA HIS A 211 -1.91 -10.16 -35.99
C HIS A 211 -2.47 -8.73 -36.00
N TYR A 212 -3.01 -8.26 -34.87
CA TYR A 212 -3.61 -6.94 -34.77
C TYR A 212 -2.58 -5.77 -34.82
N SER A 213 -1.30 -6.07 -34.64
CA SER A 213 -0.24 -5.12 -34.94
C SER A 213 0.01 -4.91 -36.44
N LYS A 214 -0.35 -5.89 -37.26
CA LYS A 214 -0.20 -5.82 -38.73
C LYS A 214 -1.47 -5.32 -39.42
N GLN A 215 -2.64 -5.63 -38.90
CA GLN A 215 -3.96 -5.34 -39.49
C GLN A 215 -4.95 -4.93 -38.41
N GLU A 216 -5.85 -4.03 -38.72
CA GLU A 216 -6.92 -3.58 -37.80
C GLU A 216 -7.98 -4.67 -37.56
N ASP A 217 -8.42 -5.32 -38.64
CA ASP A 217 -9.31 -6.49 -38.69
C ASP A 217 -10.46 -6.46 -37.66
N GLY A 218 -11.17 -5.32 -37.63
CA GLY A 218 -12.27 -5.06 -36.69
C GLY A 218 -11.91 -4.27 -35.43
N LEU A 219 -10.64 -3.91 -35.20
CA LEU A 219 -10.28 -2.93 -34.18
C LEU A 219 -10.37 -1.51 -34.76
N CYS A 220 -10.56 -0.52 -33.88
CA CYS A 220 -10.59 0.88 -34.25
C CYS A 220 -9.26 1.38 -34.85
N VAL A 221 -8.14 0.74 -34.50
CA VAL A 221 -6.79 1.06 -34.92
C VAL A 221 -5.88 -0.15 -34.70
N ARG A 222 -4.79 -0.25 -35.46
CA ARG A 222 -3.75 -1.27 -35.25
C ARG A 222 -3.07 -1.08 -33.90
N LEU A 223 -2.67 -2.20 -33.28
CA LEU A 223 -1.86 -2.19 -32.09
C LEU A 223 -0.43 -1.76 -32.44
N LEU A 224 0.02 -0.63 -31.91
CA LEU A 224 1.36 -0.11 -32.20
C LEU A 224 2.31 -0.42 -31.06
N GLU A 225 2.32 0.41 -30.03
CA GLU A 225 3.24 0.27 -28.90
C GLU A 225 2.48 -0.20 -27.65
N PRO A 226 3.07 -1.09 -26.85
CA PRO A 226 2.53 -1.40 -25.53
C PRO A 226 2.38 -0.15 -24.66
N CYS A 227 1.32 -0.10 -23.85
CA CYS A 227 1.17 0.93 -22.83
C CYS A 227 2.39 0.98 -21.92
N LYS A 228 2.89 2.17 -21.63
CA LYS A 228 4.02 2.35 -20.71
C LYS A 228 3.63 2.00 -19.28
N LYS A 229 4.44 1.16 -18.64
CA LYS A 229 4.30 0.87 -17.21
C LYS A 229 4.82 2.06 -16.41
N MET A 230 3.91 2.84 -15.82
CA MET A 230 4.24 4.09 -15.11
C MET A 230 4.74 3.84 -13.69
N GLU A 231 4.25 2.79 -13.04
CA GLU A 231 4.64 2.46 -11.68
C GLU A 231 5.76 1.41 -11.69
N VAL A 232 6.90 1.78 -11.13
CA VAL A 232 8.00 0.85 -10.86
C VAL A 232 7.75 0.23 -9.49
N PRO A 233 7.74 -1.11 -9.34
CA PRO A 233 7.53 -1.74 -8.05
C PRO A 233 8.59 -1.29 -7.04
N GLN A 234 8.18 -1.09 -5.80
CA GLN A 234 9.12 -0.82 -4.72
C GLN A 234 9.96 -2.06 -4.44
N THR A 235 11.27 -1.88 -4.31
CA THR A 235 12.16 -2.97 -3.87
C THR A 235 12.00 -3.20 -2.38
N HIS A 236 12.17 -4.44 -1.94
CA HIS A 236 12.23 -4.73 -0.52
C HIS A 236 13.59 -4.33 0.06
N GLY A 237 13.62 -3.29 0.87
CA GLY A 237 14.86 -2.68 1.37
C GLY A 237 15.65 -1.95 0.27
N LEU A 238 16.77 -1.38 0.64
CA LEU A 238 17.65 -0.65 -0.29
C LEU A 238 18.53 -1.59 -1.11
N SER A 239 18.89 -2.75 -0.55
CA SER A 239 19.72 -3.77 -1.17
C SER A 239 19.46 -5.13 -0.52
N TYR A 240 20.06 -6.21 -1.05
CA TYR A 240 20.03 -7.52 -0.44
C TYR A 240 20.47 -7.51 1.03
N ASN A 241 21.56 -6.82 1.34
CA ASN A 241 22.10 -6.75 2.72
C ASN A 241 21.20 -5.98 3.69
N THR A 242 20.42 -5.02 3.20
CA THR A 242 19.49 -4.24 4.05
C THR A 242 18.12 -4.87 4.19
N ALA A 243 17.78 -5.90 3.42
CA ALA A 243 16.50 -6.59 3.52
C ALA A 243 16.27 -7.19 4.92
N ASP A 244 17.31 -7.79 5.50
CA ASP A 244 17.29 -8.38 6.85
C ASP A 244 17.93 -7.49 7.92
N HIS A 245 18.83 -6.59 7.54
CA HIS A 245 19.60 -5.70 8.42
C HIS A 245 19.20 -4.26 8.15
N TRP A 246 18.29 -3.75 8.96
CA TRP A 246 17.75 -2.39 8.81
C TRP A 246 18.74 -1.29 9.19
N GLU A 247 19.77 -1.60 9.97
CA GLU A 247 20.81 -0.65 10.35
C GLU A 247 21.81 -0.45 9.20
N ILE A 248 22.02 0.79 8.81
CA ILE A 248 23.02 1.16 7.81
C ILE A 248 24.00 2.20 8.36
N ASP A 249 25.18 2.25 7.76
CA ASP A 249 26.18 3.26 8.11
C ASP A 249 25.67 4.67 7.76
N ARG A 250 25.68 5.56 8.71
CA ARG A 250 25.29 6.95 8.54
C ARG A 250 26.09 7.67 7.44
N THR A 251 27.36 7.34 7.26
CA THR A 251 28.23 7.94 6.25
C THR A 251 27.78 7.62 4.82
N SER A 252 26.99 6.54 4.65
CA SER A 252 26.39 6.19 3.37
C SER A 252 25.22 7.12 2.98
N VAL A 253 24.73 7.97 3.90
CA VAL A 253 23.57 8.85 3.69
C VAL A 253 23.99 10.30 3.68
N LYS A 254 23.84 10.98 2.56
CA LYS A 254 24.05 12.43 2.44
C LYS A 254 22.71 13.15 2.63
N LEU A 255 22.63 14.04 3.62
CA LEU A 255 21.48 14.92 3.77
C LEU A 255 21.57 16.05 2.74
N LEU A 256 20.44 16.31 2.07
CA LEU A 256 20.28 17.38 1.09
C LEU A 256 19.35 18.48 1.63
N ASN A 257 18.26 18.76 0.93
CA ASN A 257 17.34 19.82 1.28
C ASN A 257 16.46 19.41 2.48
N LYS A 258 16.17 20.39 3.36
CA LYS A 258 15.16 20.21 4.38
C LYS A 258 13.77 20.23 3.75
N LEU A 259 13.00 19.16 3.93
CA LEU A 259 11.63 19.01 3.42
C LEU A 259 10.59 19.53 4.42
N GLY A 260 10.85 19.36 5.72
CA GLY A 260 9.93 19.79 6.76
C GLY A 260 10.55 19.74 8.15
N ALA A 261 9.83 20.32 9.13
CA ALA A 261 10.16 20.22 10.54
C ALA A 261 8.89 19.99 11.34
N GLY A 262 8.94 19.03 12.24
CA GLY A 262 7.87 18.73 13.19
C GLY A 262 8.29 19.05 14.62
N GLN A 263 7.41 18.74 15.55
CA GLN A 263 7.65 18.93 16.99
C GLN A 263 8.85 18.11 17.47
N PHE A 264 9.07 16.92 16.90
CA PHE A 264 10.03 15.94 17.38
C PHE A 264 11.32 15.87 16.55
N GLY A 265 11.35 16.46 15.35
CA GLY A 265 12.50 16.36 14.48
C GLY A 265 12.33 17.08 13.15
N GLU A 266 13.24 16.80 12.26
CA GLU A 266 13.27 17.34 10.90
C GLU A 266 13.21 16.20 9.89
N VAL A 267 12.65 16.49 8.71
CA VAL A 267 12.67 15.58 7.57
C VAL A 267 13.52 16.23 6.48
N HIS A 268 14.48 15.49 5.98
CA HIS A 268 15.38 15.91 4.92
C HIS A 268 15.24 15.00 3.70
N GLU A 269 15.41 15.56 2.54
CA GLU A 269 15.80 14.81 1.37
C GLU A 269 17.22 14.28 1.59
N GLY A 270 17.47 13.04 1.21
CA GLY A 270 18.79 12.43 1.31
C GLY A 270 19.14 11.63 0.07
N LEU A 271 20.42 11.32 -0.04
CA LEU A 271 20.95 10.44 -1.08
C LEU A 271 21.73 9.32 -0.42
N TRP A 272 21.28 8.09 -0.60
CA TRP A 272 21.97 6.90 -0.10
C TRP A 272 22.93 6.35 -1.17
N ASN A 273 24.19 6.09 -0.77
CA ASN A 273 25.27 5.63 -1.65
C ASN A 273 25.42 6.47 -2.94
N ASP A 274 25.14 7.79 -2.85
CA ASP A 274 25.18 8.71 -4.00
C ASP A 274 24.24 8.32 -5.18
N THR A 275 23.35 7.36 -5.01
CA THR A 275 22.51 6.81 -6.09
C THR A 275 21.01 6.88 -5.79
N THR A 276 20.58 6.62 -4.56
CA THR A 276 19.17 6.42 -4.23
C THR A 276 18.63 7.57 -3.41
N ALA A 277 17.65 8.29 -3.98
CA ALA A 277 16.95 9.34 -3.27
C ALA A 277 16.07 8.76 -2.14
N VAL A 278 16.18 9.32 -0.95
CA VAL A 278 15.48 8.86 0.25
C VAL A 278 14.94 10.05 1.05
N ALA A 279 13.95 9.82 1.90
CA ALA A 279 13.57 10.76 2.95
C ALA A 279 14.21 10.33 4.27
N VAL A 280 14.79 11.28 4.98
CA VAL A 280 15.50 11.04 6.25
C VAL A 280 14.80 11.83 7.34
N LYS A 281 14.11 11.13 8.24
CA LYS A 281 13.49 11.69 9.44
C LYS A 281 14.52 11.65 10.58
N THR A 282 14.85 12.79 11.14
CA THR A 282 15.85 12.92 12.22
C THR A 282 15.15 13.21 13.54
N LEU A 283 15.63 12.62 14.64
CA LEU A 283 15.16 12.94 15.98
C LEU A 283 15.94 14.14 16.53
N LYS A 284 15.23 15.19 16.92
CA LYS A 284 15.85 16.35 17.58
C LYS A 284 16.21 15.99 19.02
N PRO A 285 17.48 16.18 19.45
CA PRO A 285 17.92 15.86 20.79
C PRO A 285 17.04 16.48 21.89
N GLY A 286 16.65 15.67 22.88
CA GLY A 286 15.87 16.12 24.05
C GLY A 286 14.37 16.36 23.81
N THR A 287 13.82 16.05 22.63
CA THR A 287 12.39 16.28 22.32
C THR A 287 11.52 15.05 22.57
N MET A 288 12.06 13.84 22.44
CA MET A 288 11.37 12.57 22.58
C MET A 288 12.36 11.48 23.02
N ASP A 289 11.88 10.43 23.68
CA ASP A 289 12.70 9.24 23.92
C ASP A 289 13.01 8.53 22.58
N ALA A 290 14.25 8.10 22.43
CA ALA A 290 14.71 7.35 21.26
C ALA A 290 13.85 6.08 21.00
N LYS A 291 13.38 5.43 22.08
CA LYS A 291 12.50 4.26 21.99
C LYS A 291 11.15 4.60 21.32
N ASP A 292 10.55 5.72 21.71
CA ASP A 292 9.27 6.15 21.14
C ASP A 292 9.43 6.52 19.65
N PHE A 293 10.56 7.15 19.28
CA PHE A 293 10.89 7.46 17.89
C PHE A 293 11.11 6.20 17.05
N LEU A 294 11.86 5.22 17.57
CA LEU A 294 12.12 3.96 16.90
C LEU A 294 10.90 3.02 16.85
N GLN A 295 9.88 3.27 17.70
CA GLN A 295 8.61 2.53 17.63
C GLN A 295 7.93 2.70 16.26
N GLU A 296 8.01 3.89 15.66
CA GLU A 296 7.53 4.13 14.29
C GLU A 296 8.23 3.21 13.29
N ALA A 297 9.57 3.17 13.31
CA ALA A 297 10.34 2.29 12.45
C ALA A 297 10.02 0.81 12.70
N HIS A 298 9.80 0.41 13.96
CA HIS A 298 9.44 -0.96 14.30
C HIS A 298 8.10 -1.37 13.69
N ILE A 299 7.10 -0.51 13.72
CA ILE A 299 5.79 -0.75 13.08
C ILE A 299 5.98 -0.84 11.56
N MET A 300 6.70 0.10 10.97
CA MET A 300 6.93 0.13 9.52
C MET A 300 7.67 -1.11 8.99
N LYS A 301 8.51 -1.77 9.82
CA LYS A 301 9.19 -3.03 9.45
C LYS A 301 8.21 -4.15 9.11
N THR A 302 7.07 -4.20 9.79
CA THR A 302 6.08 -5.28 9.65
C THR A 302 5.03 -4.98 8.60
N LEU A 303 4.83 -3.70 8.26
CA LEU A 303 3.80 -3.25 7.34
C LEU A 303 4.35 -3.06 5.92
N ARG A 304 3.76 -3.77 4.95
CA ARG A 304 4.17 -3.70 3.55
C ARG A 304 2.95 -3.61 2.65
N HIS A 305 2.73 -2.44 2.10
CA HIS A 305 1.66 -2.21 1.16
C HIS A 305 2.01 -1.04 0.22
N PRO A 306 1.67 -1.09 -1.08
CA PRO A 306 2.01 -0.03 -2.03
C PRO A 306 1.43 1.35 -1.69
N LYS A 307 0.39 1.41 -0.85
CA LYS A 307 -0.23 2.67 -0.38
C LYS A 307 0.15 3.05 1.08
N LEU A 308 1.21 2.43 1.61
CA LEU A 308 1.88 2.84 2.86
C LEU A 308 3.33 3.23 2.58
N ILE A 309 3.83 4.22 3.32
CA ILE A 309 5.24 4.62 3.21
C ILE A 309 6.15 3.48 3.64
N GLN A 310 7.11 3.15 2.77
CA GLN A 310 8.05 2.06 2.99
C GLN A 310 9.24 2.53 3.82
N LEU A 311 9.55 1.82 4.90
CA LEU A 311 10.82 1.94 5.62
C LEU A 311 11.93 1.29 4.78
N TYR A 312 13.06 1.97 4.65
CA TYR A 312 14.25 1.44 3.97
C TYR A 312 15.35 1.03 4.95
N ALA A 313 15.65 1.89 5.93
CA ALA A 313 16.72 1.64 6.90
C ALA A 313 16.60 2.56 8.11
N VAL A 314 17.46 2.34 9.10
CA VAL A 314 17.67 3.21 10.25
C VAL A 314 19.16 3.44 10.48
N CYS A 315 19.52 4.57 11.13
CA CYS A 315 20.85 4.80 11.69
C CYS A 315 20.67 5.13 13.17
N THR A 316 20.99 4.19 14.05
CA THR A 316 20.73 4.31 15.49
C THR A 316 22.01 4.36 16.35
N MET A 317 23.16 4.09 15.75
CA MET A 317 24.43 4.00 16.45
C MET A 317 24.95 5.35 16.95
N GLU A 318 24.51 6.46 16.30
CA GLU A 318 24.93 7.83 16.63
C GLU A 318 23.73 8.76 16.62
N GLU A 319 23.75 9.79 17.47
CA GLU A 319 22.74 10.87 17.45
C GLU A 319 23.10 11.97 16.43
N PRO A 320 22.07 12.61 15.82
CA PRO A 320 20.64 12.30 15.85
C PRO A 320 20.33 10.99 15.14
N ILE A 321 19.39 10.20 15.69
CA ILE A 321 18.91 8.96 15.08
C ILE A 321 18.21 9.28 13.76
N TYR A 322 18.42 8.43 12.73
CA TYR A 322 17.75 8.53 11.44
C TYR A 322 16.76 7.39 11.23
N ILE A 323 15.57 7.73 10.72
CA ILE A 323 14.64 6.79 10.06
C ILE A 323 14.64 7.15 8.58
N ILE A 324 14.97 6.19 7.73
CA ILE A 324 15.15 6.36 6.29
C ILE A 324 14.01 5.66 5.57
N THR A 325 13.26 6.41 4.77
CA THR A 325 12.09 5.94 4.05
C THR A 325 12.18 6.27 2.57
N GLU A 326 11.26 5.74 1.78
CA GLU A 326 11.07 6.20 0.41
C GLU A 326 10.77 7.70 0.37
N LEU A 327 11.21 8.36 -0.70
CA LEU A 327 11.01 9.80 -0.90
C LEU A 327 9.76 10.04 -1.75
N MET A 328 8.81 10.78 -1.21
CA MET A 328 7.61 11.24 -1.92
C MET A 328 7.81 12.69 -2.36
N LYS A 329 8.04 12.90 -3.66
CA LYS A 329 8.54 14.16 -4.22
C LYS A 329 7.59 15.36 -4.09
N ASN A 330 6.27 15.12 -4.01
CA ASN A 330 5.27 16.19 -3.93
C ASN A 330 4.90 16.57 -2.47
N GLY A 331 5.53 15.96 -1.46
CA GLY A 331 5.34 16.31 -0.05
C GLY A 331 4.01 15.80 0.52
N SER A 332 3.45 16.50 1.52
CA SER A 332 2.17 16.11 2.12
C SER A 332 0.98 16.39 1.19
N LEU A 333 -0.07 15.57 1.31
CA LEU A 333 -1.31 15.78 0.56
C LEU A 333 -1.93 17.15 0.89
N LEU A 334 -1.83 17.60 2.16
CA LEU A 334 -2.31 18.92 2.56
C LEU A 334 -1.61 20.03 1.78
N ASP A 335 -0.27 20.02 1.75
CA ASP A 335 0.52 20.99 0.98
C ASP A 335 0.24 20.88 -0.51
N TYR A 336 0.10 19.66 -1.02
CA TYR A 336 -0.18 19.39 -2.43
C TYR A 336 -1.52 19.97 -2.86
N LEU A 337 -2.58 19.77 -2.06
CA LEU A 337 -3.91 20.29 -2.31
C LEU A 337 -3.96 21.82 -2.28
N GLN A 338 -3.16 22.46 -1.41
CA GLN A 338 -3.14 23.91 -1.23
C GLN A 338 -2.25 24.67 -2.23
N LYS A 339 -1.37 23.96 -2.94
CA LYS A 339 -0.49 24.56 -3.96
C LYS A 339 -1.15 24.55 -5.36
N ASP A 340 -0.52 25.21 -6.31
CA ASP A 340 -1.00 25.37 -7.69
C ASP A 340 -1.40 24.06 -8.37
N LYS A 341 -0.68 22.97 -8.11
CA LYS A 341 -1.00 21.64 -8.63
C LYS A 341 -2.35 21.12 -8.10
N GLY A 342 -2.66 21.38 -6.85
CA GLY A 342 -3.94 20.99 -6.25
C GLY A 342 -5.13 21.67 -6.91
N THR A 343 -4.99 22.92 -7.33
CA THR A 343 -6.07 23.67 -8.00
C THR A 343 -6.42 23.13 -9.38
N GLN A 344 -5.56 22.32 -9.99
CA GLN A 344 -5.76 21.68 -11.30
C GLN A 344 -6.42 20.30 -11.18
N LEU A 345 -6.53 19.74 -9.96
CA LEU A 345 -7.16 18.44 -9.75
C LEU A 345 -8.64 18.49 -10.12
N VAL A 346 -9.05 17.51 -10.90
CA VAL A 346 -10.46 17.26 -11.18
C VAL A 346 -11.04 16.27 -10.14
N ILE A 347 -12.36 16.14 -10.13
CA ILE A 347 -13.04 15.27 -9.14
C ILE A 347 -12.55 13.82 -9.21
N SER A 348 -12.26 13.32 -10.41
CA SER A 348 -11.70 11.96 -10.56
C SER A 348 -10.36 11.80 -9.85
N ASP A 349 -9.45 12.79 -9.94
CA ASP A 349 -8.16 12.74 -9.24
C ASP A 349 -8.36 12.72 -7.72
N GLN A 350 -9.27 13.56 -7.21
CA GLN A 350 -9.60 13.61 -5.78
C GLN A 350 -10.18 12.30 -5.26
N LEU A 351 -11.06 11.67 -6.04
CA LEU A 351 -11.63 10.35 -5.75
C LEU A 351 -10.55 9.26 -5.74
N GLU A 352 -9.65 9.30 -6.72
CA GLU A 352 -8.54 8.35 -6.79
C GLU A 352 -7.58 8.48 -5.62
N MET A 353 -7.20 9.69 -5.23
CA MET A 353 -6.41 9.94 -4.04
C MET A 353 -7.10 9.38 -2.79
N ALA A 354 -8.41 9.58 -2.66
CA ALA A 354 -9.20 9.03 -1.57
C ALA A 354 -9.22 7.50 -1.56
N ALA A 355 -9.41 6.87 -2.73
CA ALA A 355 -9.40 5.41 -2.88
C ALA A 355 -8.03 4.80 -2.51
N GLN A 356 -6.93 5.44 -2.92
CA GLN A 356 -5.58 4.99 -2.57
C GLN A 356 -5.34 5.03 -1.05
N VAL A 357 -5.79 6.08 -0.37
CA VAL A 357 -5.70 6.16 1.10
C VAL A 357 -6.57 5.09 1.75
N ALA A 358 -7.81 4.88 1.27
CA ALA A 358 -8.69 3.82 1.75
C ALA A 358 -8.04 2.43 1.60
N ALA A 359 -7.37 2.15 0.49
CA ALA A 359 -6.64 0.91 0.26
C ALA A 359 -5.49 0.70 1.27
N GLY A 360 -4.72 1.74 1.57
CA GLY A 360 -3.68 1.70 2.61
C GLY A 360 -4.27 1.42 3.99
N MET A 361 -5.38 2.08 4.33
CA MET A 361 -6.08 1.90 5.60
C MET A 361 -6.79 0.55 5.71
N ALA A 362 -7.32 0.00 4.60
CA ALA A 362 -7.89 -1.35 4.57
C ALA A 362 -6.83 -2.42 4.89
N TYR A 363 -5.61 -2.22 4.38
CA TYR A 363 -4.50 -3.08 4.76
C TYR A 363 -4.14 -2.95 6.26
N LEU A 364 -4.12 -1.74 6.83
CA LEU A 364 -3.90 -1.55 8.27
C LEU A 364 -5.02 -2.21 9.09
N GLU A 365 -6.28 -2.07 8.69
CA GLU A 365 -7.43 -2.74 9.31
C GLU A 365 -7.25 -4.26 9.31
N LEU A 366 -6.85 -4.85 8.17
CA LEU A 366 -6.58 -6.29 8.04
C LEU A 366 -5.43 -6.76 8.94
N GLN A 367 -4.41 -5.91 9.13
CA GLN A 367 -3.26 -6.20 9.98
C GLN A 367 -3.50 -5.83 11.46
N ASN A 368 -4.72 -5.43 11.83
CA ASN A 368 -5.10 -5.00 13.19
C ASN A 368 -4.28 -3.81 13.72
N TYR A 369 -4.00 -2.82 12.87
CA TYR A 369 -3.37 -1.57 13.25
C TYR A 369 -4.35 -0.42 13.26
N ILE A 370 -4.24 0.46 14.26
CA ILE A 370 -4.92 1.77 14.30
C ILE A 370 -3.88 2.85 14.02
N HIS A 371 -4.21 3.79 13.13
CA HIS A 371 -3.32 4.90 12.76
C HIS A 371 -3.35 6.03 13.80
N ARG A 372 -4.54 6.44 14.26
CA ARG A 372 -4.84 7.45 15.28
C ARG A 372 -4.59 8.92 14.89
N ASP A 373 -3.92 9.17 13.79
CA ASP A 373 -3.68 10.54 13.29
C ASP A 373 -3.85 10.63 11.77
N LEU A 374 -4.91 10.02 11.23
CA LEU A 374 -5.20 10.06 9.79
C LEU A 374 -5.72 11.46 9.41
N ALA A 375 -4.96 12.15 8.55
CA ALA A 375 -5.24 13.50 8.08
C ALA A 375 -4.43 13.77 6.80
N ALA A 376 -4.80 14.80 6.02
CA ALA A 376 -4.09 15.14 4.78
C ALA A 376 -2.60 15.49 4.99
N ARG A 377 -2.22 15.98 6.17
CA ARG A 377 -0.81 16.22 6.54
C ARG A 377 0.03 14.95 6.65
N ASN A 378 -0.61 13.79 6.95
CA ASN A 378 0.03 12.48 7.16
C ASN A 378 -0.16 11.53 5.98
N VAL A 379 -0.64 12.02 4.85
CA VAL A 379 -0.63 11.35 3.55
C VAL A 379 0.41 12.03 2.67
N LEU A 380 1.30 11.28 2.05
CA LEU A 380 2.34 11.81 1.18
C LEU A 380 1.99 11.54 -0.29
N VAL A 381 2.38 12.46 -1.16
CA VAL A 381 2.08 12.42 -2.59
C VAL A 381 3.38 12.24 -3.40
N GLY A 382 3.40 11.23 -4.23
CA GLY A 382 4.44 10.94 -5.20
C GLY A 382 4.14 11.52 -6.59
N GLU A 383 4.83 11.02 -7.60
CA GLU A 383 4.52 11.31 -9.01
C GLU A 383 3.17 10.69 -9.37
N ASN A 384 2.51 11.23 -10.40
CA ASN A 384 1.22 10.73 -10.93
C ASN A 384 0.11 10.60 -9.87
N ASN A 385 0.05 11.54 -8.92
CA ASN A 385 -0.95 11.56 -7.85
C ASN A 385 -0.96 10.30 -6.96
N ILE A 386 0.15 9.55 -6.89
CA ILE A 386 0.27 8.38 -6.00
C ILE A 386 0.25 8.88 -4.56
N CYS A 387 -0.72 8.39 -3.77
CA CYS A 387 -0.88 8.71 -2.36
C CYS A 387 -0.47 7.53 -1.47
N LYS A 388 0.29 7.83 -0.40
CA LYS A 388 0.68 6.83 0.60
C LYS A 388 0.46 7.37 2.01
N VAL A 389 -0.11 6.52 2.87
CA VAL A 389 -0.29 6.83 4.29
C VAL A 389 1.07 6.78 4.98
N ALA A 390 1.34 7.78 5.80
CA ALA A 390 2.62 7.99 6.49
C ALA A 390 2.39 8.39 7.96
N ASP A 391 3.48 8.59 8.69
CA ASP A 391 3.53 9.02 10.09
C ASP A 391 2.87 8.05 11.08
N PHE A 392 3.49 6.88 11.22
CA PHE A 392 3.10 5.83 12.15
C PHE A 392 3.50 6.10 13.61
N GLY A 393 3.96 7.33 13.93
CA GLY A 393 4.43 7.69 15.27
C GLY A 393 3.39 7.51 16.37
N LEU A 394 2.10 7.61 16.01
CA LEU A 394 0.99 7.32 16.91
C LEU A 394 0.32 5.97 16.67
N ALA A 395 0.68 5.25 15.60
CA ALA A 395 0.09 3.95 15.28
C ALA A 395 0.36 2.91 16.38
N ARG A 396 -0.56 1.98 16.58
CA ARG A 396 -0.44 0.91 17.58
C ARG A 396 -1.06 -0.39 17.05
N VAL A 397 -0.46 -1.51 17.46
CA VAL A 397 -0.99 -2.86 17.20
C VAL A 397 -2.08 -3.17 18.22
N PHE A 398 -3.17 -3.75 17.76
CA PHE A 398 -4.11 -4.42 18.64
C PHE A 398 -3.51 -5.74 19.16
N MET A 399 -3.30 -5.84 20.45
CA MET A 399 -3.11 -7.16 21.06
C MET A 399 -4.48 -7.80 21.24
N MET A 400 -4.67 -9.02 20.75
CA MET A 400 -5.95 -9.76 20.77
C MET A 400 -6.49 -10.04 22.19
N GLU A 401 -5.85 -9.57 23.25
CA GLU A 401 -6.18 -9.92 24.63
C GLU A 401 -7.26 -9.05 25.28
N SER A 402 -7.66 -7.92 24.69
CA SER A 402 -8.78 -7.12 25.21
C SER A 402 -9.41 -6.21 24.16
N ASP A 403 -10.61 -6.53 23.74
CA ASP A 403 -11.67 -5.69 23.13
C ASP A 403 -11.31 -4.74 21.98
N ASN A 404 -10.25 -4.96 21.20
CA ASN A 404 -9.89 -4.13 20.03
C ASN A 404 -9.85 -2.61 20.31
N VAL A 405 -9.47 -2.20 21.52
CA VAL A 405 -9.47 -0.81 21.97
C VAL A 405 -8.10 -0.40 22.50
N TYR A 406 -7.58 0.72 22.03
CA TYR A 406 -6.42 1.37 22.61
C TYR A 406 -6.85 2.50 23.55
N GLU A 407 -6.37 2.49 24.80
CA GLU A 407 -6.58 3.57 25.77
C GLU A 407 -5.37 4.52 25.76
N ALA A 408 -5.62 5.80 25.51
CA ALA A 408 -4.58 6.82 25.54
C ALA A 408 -4.18 7.15 26.97
N LYS A 409 -2.89 7.43 27.18
CA LYS A 409 -2.39 7.93 28.48
C LYS A 409 -3.04 9.27 28.81
N GLU A 410 -3.33 9.50 30.09
CA GLU A 410 -3.88 10.76 30.58
C GLU A 410 -2.99 11.94 30.18
N GLY A 411 -3.58 13.03 29.71
CA GLY A 411 -2.86 14.22 29.24
C GLY A 411 -2.36 14.18 27.79
N THR A 412 -2.62 13.13 27.03
CA THR A 412 -2.28 13.07 25.59
C THR A 412 -3.06 14.12 24.80
N LYS A 413 -2.36 14.94 24.03
CA LYS A 413 -3.01 15.94 23.15
C LYS A 413 -3.38 15.29 21.82
N PHE A 414 -4.65 15.43 21.41
CA PHE A 414 -5.16 14.92 20.14
C PHE A 414 -5.52 16.07 19.18
N PRO A 415 -5.44 15.85 17.86
CA PRO A 415 -5.96 16.77 16.85
C PRO A 415 -7.50 16.71 16.84
N VAL A 416 -8.14 17.44 17.75
CA VAL A 416 -9.58 17.38 18.07
C VAL A 416 -10.47 17.33 16.83
N LYS A 417 -10.20 18.16 15.81
CA LYS A 417 -11.05 18.25 14.61
C LYS A 417 -11.01 17.00 13.71
N TRP A 418 -10.03 16.13 13.88
CA TRP A 418 -9.91 14.85 13.15
C TRP A 418 -10.32 13.64 13.99
N THR A 419 -10.39 13.81 15.33
CA THR A 419 -10.61 12.72 16.27
C THR A 419 -12.09 12.43 16.45
N ALA A 420 -12.46 11.15 16.47
CA ALA A 420 -13.83 10.70 16.70
C ALA A 420 -14.33 11.07 18.10
N PRO A 421 -15.64 11.35 18.27
CA PRO A 421 -16.23 11.79 19.56
C PRO A 421 -15.93 10.81 20.71
N GLU A 422 -16.08 9.52 20.50
CA GLU A 422 -15.78 8.49 21.49
C GLU A 422 -14.31 8.51 21.93
N ALA A 423 -13.40 8.71 20.99
CA ALA A 423 -11.98 8.80 21.28
C ALA A 423 -11.60 10.07 22.04
N ILE A 424 -12.27 11.20 21.76
CA ILE A 424 -12.10 12.44 22.52
C ILE A 424 -12.55 12.26 23.98
N HIS A 425 -13.72 11.61 24.21
CA HIS A 425 -14.33 11.52 25.53
C HIS A 425 -13.72 10.43 26.41
N SER A 426 -13.44 9.27 25.83
CA SER A 426 -12.98 8.10 26.58
C SER A 426 -11.48 7.84 26.46
N GLY A 427 -10.77 8.52 25.55
CA GLY A 427 -9.38 8.20 25.18
C GLY A 427 -9.24 6.86 24.45
N LYS A 428 -10.35 6.21 24.09
CA LYS A 428 -10.36 4.88 23.45
C LYS A 428 -10.38 5.03 21.94
N PHE A 429 -9.36 4.48 21.29
CA PHE A 429 -9.24 4.47 19.84
C PHE A 429 -9.49 3.07 19.30
N THR A 430 -10.24 3.01 18.22
CA THR A 430 -10.50 1.80 17.44
C THR A 430 -10.24 2.09 15.97
N ILE A 431 -10.26 1.07 15.12
CA ILE A 431 -10.23 1.28 13.66
C ILE A 431 -11.43 2.12 13.18
N LYS A 432 -12.55 2.07 13.90
CA LYS A 432 -13.74 2.90 13.61
C LYS A 432 -13.54 4.39 13.96
N SER A 433 -12.61 4.70 14.86
CA SER A 433 -12.17 6.07 15.09
C SER A 433 -11.33 6.58 13.91
N ASP A 434 -10.50 5.72 13.28
CA ASP A 434 -9.79 6.05 12.05
C ASP A 434 -10.74 6.24 10.86
N VAL A 435 -11.86 5.49 10.80
CA VAL A 435 -12.92 5.71 9.80
C VAL A 435 -13.54 7.11 9.94
N TRP A 436 -13.78 7.58 11.15
CA TRP A 436 -14.20 8.96 11.36
C TRP A 436 -13.17 9.96 10.81
N SER A 437 -11.89 9.77 11.17
CA SER A 437 -10.79 10.60 10.69
C SER A 437 -10.68 10.59 9.17
N PHE A 438 -10.93 9.45 8.54
CA PHE A 438 -11.00 9.33 7.08
C PHE A 438 -12.11 10.19 6.48
N GLY A 439 -13.29 10.23 7.08
CA GLY A 439 -14.36 11.14 6.66
C GLY A 439 -13.92 12.62 6.72
N ILE A 440 -13.12 13.00 7.74
CA ILE A 440 -12.53 14.35 7.82
C ILE A 440 -11.47 14.55 6.72
N LEU A 441 -10.65 13.55 6.43
CA LEU A 441 -9.69 13.59 5.32
C LEU A 441 -10.39 13.75 3.96
N LEU A 442 -11.51 13.07 3.72
CA LEU A 442 -12.33 13.27 2.52
C LEU A 442 -12.80 14.72 2.40
N TYR A 443 -13.20 15.34 3.52
CA TYR A 443 -13.52 16.78 3.53
C TYR A 443 -12.31 17.64 3.16
N GLU A 444 -11.11 17.36 3.70
CA GLU A 444 -9.88 18.06 3.31
C GLU A 444 -9.62 17.92 1.79
N ILE A 445 -9.75 16.72 1.23
CA ILE A 445 -9.55 16.47 -0.21
C ILE A 445 -10.55 17.28 -1.04
N MET A 446 -11.84 17.20 -0.71
CA MET A 446 -12.91 17.89 -1.46
C MET A 446 -12.90 19.42 -1.32
N THR A 447 -12.23 19.94 -0.29
CA THR A 447 -12.06 21.39 -0.06
C THR A 447 -10.67 21.91 -0.40
N PHE A 448 -9.86 21.12 -1.12
CA PHE A 448 -8.48 21.47 -1.50
C PHE A 448 -7.62 21.87 -0.29
N GLY A 449 -7.64 21.05 0.76
CA GLY A 449 -6.89 21.25 2.00
C GLY A 449 -7.53 22.27 2.95
N GLY A 450 -8.85 22.48 2.84
CA GLY A 450 -9.61 23.35 3.73
C GLY A 450 -9.62 22.82 5.16
N MET A 451 -9.49 23.75 6.12
CA MET A 451 -9.54 23.41 7.57
C MET A 451 -10.90 22.83 7.93
N PRO A 452 -10.98 21.64 8.57
CA PRO A 452 -12.23 21.11 9.09
C PRO A 452 -12.86 22.04 10.12
N TYR A 453 -14.19 22.08 10.14
CA TYR A 453 -14.95 22.97 11.02
C TYR A 453 -14.40 24.42 11.00
N PRO A 454 -14.41 25.10 9.83
CA PRO A 454 -13.61 26.31 9.58
C PRO A 454 -13.96 27.49 10.52
N THR A 455 -15.19 27.53 11.02
CA THR A 455 -15.67 28.61 11.89
C THR A 455 -15.69 28.25 13.37
N MET A 456 -15.23 27.06 13.75
CA MET A 456 -15.33 26.54 15.11
C MET A 456 -13.95 26.35 15.74
N THR A 457 -13.87 26.70 17.02
CA THR A 457 -12.76 26.32 17.89
C THR A 457 -12.83 24.83 18.25
N ASN A 458 -11.73 24.25 18.73
CA ASN A 458 -11.72 22.85 19.19
C ASN A 458 -12.79 22.60 20.27
N TYR A 459 -12.98 23.55 21.19
CA TYR A 459 -13.98 23.48 22.24
C TYR A 459 -15.40 23.42 21.67
N GLU A 460 -15.73 24.29 20.73
CA GLU A 460 -17.08 24.31 20.08
C GLU A 460 -17.34 23.01 19.31
N VAL A 461 -16.30 22.43 18.65
CA VAL A 461 -16.44 21.13 17.96
C VAL A 461 -16.82 20.05 18.98
N VAL A 462 -16.08 19.94 20.09
CA VAL A 462 -16.37 18.95 21.15
C VAL A 462 -17.80 19.09 21.71
N GLN A 463 -18.29 20.32 21.85
CA GLN A 463 -19.65 20.57 22.37
C GLN A 463 -20.75 20.26 21.34
N LYS A 464 -20.46 20.46 20.04
CA LYS A 464 -21.48 20.31 19.00
C LYS A 464 -21.61 18.87 18.46
N LEU A 465 -20.53 18.09 18.43
CA LEU A 465 -20.58 16.72 17.92
C LEU A 465 -21.62 15.83 18.61
N PRO A 466 -21.74 15.83 19.97
CA PRO A 466 -22.76 15.05 20.66
C PRO A 466 -24.20 15.51 20.39
N THR A 467 -24.42 16.75 19.90
CA THR A 467 -25.73 17.23 19.49
C THR A 467 -26.16 16.80 18.09
N GLY A 468 -25.36 15.93 17.45
CA GLY A 468 -25.60 15.43 16.09
C GLY A 468 -25.09 16.36 14.98
N TYR A 469 -24.34 17.43 15.31
CA TYR A 469 -23.78 18.30 14.28
C TYR A 469 -22.74 17.57 13.42
N ARG A 470 -22.85 17.75 12.11
CA ARG A 470 -21.84 17.31 11.12
C ARG A 470 -21.57 18.47 10.16
N MET A 471 -20.37 18.47 9.54
CA MET A 471 -20.05 19.48 8.53
C MET A 471 -20.99 19.35 7.33
N PRO A 472 -21.46 20.48 6.74
CA PRO A 472 -22.30 20.44 5.55
C PRO A 472 -21.51 19.96 4.33
N ASN A 473 -22.25 19.56 3.28
CA ASN A 473 -21.64 19.18 2.01
C ASN A 473 -20.79 20.33 1.44
N PRO A 474 -19.49 20.12 1.18
CA PRO A 474 -18.63 21.14 0.60
C PRO A 474 -19.11 21.57 -0.79
N LEU A 475 -18.81 22.81 -1.14
CA LEU A 475 -19.12 23.33 -2.48
C LEU A 475 -18.41 22.48 -3.54
N ARG A 476 -19.15 22.06 -4.57
CA ARG A 476 -18.70 21.19 -5.67
C ARG A 476 -18.42 19.72 -5.28
N CYS A 477 -18.64 19.32 -4.03
CA CYS A 477 -18.49 17.92 -3.64
C CYS A 477 -19.68 17.11 -4.18
N PRO A 478 -19.46 16.02 -4.90
CA PRO A 478 -20.52 15.13 -5.37
C PRO A 478 -21.36 14.61 -4.21
N LYS A 479 -22.67 14.46 -4.42
CA LYS A 479 -23.60 13.98 -3.37
C LYS A 479 -23.18 12.62 -2.83
N VAL A 480 -22.76 11.69 -3.69
CA VAL A 480 -22.28 10.34 -3.31
C VAL A 480 -21.05 10.43 -2.41
N MET A 481 -20.10 11.33 -2.68
CA MET A 481 -18.93 11.54 -1.84
C MET A 481 -19.33 12.06 -0.44
N TYR A 482 -20.29 12.97 -0.38
CA TYR A 482 -20.80 13.45 0.89
C TYR A 482 -21.58 12.37 1.68
N GLU A 483 -22.26 11.47 0.98
CA GLU A 483 -22.89 10.29 1.60
C GLU A 483 -21.82 9.37 2.22
N ILE A 484 -20.70 9.14 1.55
CA ILE A 484 -19.56 8.39 2.11
C ILE A 484 -19.00 9.09 3.37
N MET A 485 -18.79 10.42 3.32
CA MET A 485 -18.38 11.18 4.50
C MET A 485 -19.38 11.02 5.66
N SER A 486 -20.67 11.10 5.35
CA SER A 486 -21.75 10.95 6.35
C SER A 486 -21.79 9.55 6.96
N ASP A 487 -21.50 8.51 6.17
CA ASP A 487 -21.34 7.15 6.66
C ASP A 487 -20.15 7.02 7.62
N CYS A 488 -19.03 7.70 7.34
CA CYS A 488 -17.87 7.74 8.23
C CYS A 488 -18.17 8.46 9.56
N TRP A 489 -19.09 9.42 9.56
CA TRP A 489 -19.44 10.23 10.74
C TRP A 489 -20.69 9.76 11.48
N LYS A 490 -21.11 8.51 11.31
CA LYS A 490 -22.19 7.93 12.12
C LYS A 490 -21.82 7.96 13.59
N GLU A 491 -22.80 8.24 14.44
CA GLU A 491 -22.61 8.37 15.89
C GLU A 491 -22.15 7.06 16.51
N SER A 492 -22.87 5.98 16.20
CA SER A 492 -22.47 4.63 16.57
C SER A 492 -21.27 4.19 15.73
N GLU A 493 -20.17 3.84 16.38
CA GLU A 493 -18.95 3.38 15.70
C GLU A 493 -19.19 2.08 14.89
N ASN A 494 -20.09 1.21 15.37
CA ASN A 494 -20.42 -0.04 14.69
C ASN A 494 -21.19 0.16 13.37
N ASP A 495 -21.85 1.30 13.21
CA ASP A 495 -22.58 1.63 12.00
C ASP A 495 -21.69 2.28 10.93
N ARG A 496 -20.45 2.62 11.28
CA ARG A 496 -19.45 3.11 10.31
C ARG A 496 -18.95 1.96 9.44
N PRO A 497 -18.72 2.21 8.14
CA PRO A 497 -18.21 1.18 7.22
C PRO A 497 -16.82 0.68 7.63
N THR A 498 -16.37 -0.42 7.01
CA THR A 498 -14.98 -0.86 7.04
C THR A 498 -14.18 -0.09 5.99
N PHE A 499 -12.85 -0.04 6.11
CA PHE A 499 -12.01 0.56 5.07
C PHE A 499 -12.07 -0.22 3.76
N GLU A 500 -12.23 -1.53 3.80
CA GLU A 500 -12.49 -2.34 2.61
C GLU A 500 -13.76 -1.87 1.88
N THR A 501 -14.87 -1.67 2.62
CA THR A 501 -16.11 -1.14 2.04
C THR A 501 -15.93 0.28 1.48
N LEU A 502 -15.16 1.13 2.16
CA LEU A 502 -14.88 2.50 1.70
C LEU A 502 -14.05 2.49 0.43
N GLN A 503 -13.03 1.64 0.35
CA GLN A 503 -12.22 1.45 -0.85
C GLN A 503 -13.12 1.05 -2.03
N TRP A 504 -13.97 0.02 -1.88
CA TRP A 504 -14.87 -0.42 -2.95
C TRP A 504 -15.84 0.69 -3.39
N LYS A 505 -16.48 1.39 -2.45
CA LYS A 505 -17.40 2.50 -2.78
C LYS A 505 -16.71 3.61 -3.58
N LEU A 506 -15.43 3.92 -3.28
CA LEU A 506 -14.66 4.94 -3.98
C LEU A 506 -14.20 4.47 -5.35
N GLU A 507 -13.87 3.18 -5.49
CA GLU A 507 -13.48 2.55 -6.76
C GLU A 507 -14.70 2.37 -7.69
N ASP A 508 -15.84 1.92 -7.16
CA ASP A 508 -17.09 1.73 -7.93
C ASP A 508 -17.62 3.05 -8.54
N PHE A 509 -17.23 4.20 -7.99
CA PHE A 509 -17.60 5.48 -8.57
C PHE A 509 -17.06 5.66 -9.99
N PHE A 510 -15.98 4.97 -10.33
CA PHE A 510 -15.41 4.96 -11.67
C PHE A 510 -16.06 3.90 -12.58
N ASP A 511 -16.76 2.90 -12.02
CA ASP A 511 -17.31 1.76 -12.76
C ASP A 511 -18.71 2.00 -13.34
N LEU A 512 -19.28 3.20 -13.25
CA LEU A 512 -20.64 3.51 -13.72
C LEU A 512 -20.86 3.30 -15.24
N ASP A 513 -19.81 2.94 -16.00
CA ASP A 513 -19.89 2.68 -17.44
C ASP A 513 -19.37 1.27 -17.86
N VAL A 514 -19.52 0.26 -16.98
CA VAL A 514 -18.96 -1.10 -17.16
C VAL A 514 -19.58 -1.88 -18.35
N THR A 515 -20.64 -1.37 -18.99
CA THR A 515 -21.42 -2.13 -19.98
C THR A 515 -21.01 -1.95 -21.43
N SER A 516 -20.18 -0.95 -21.77
CA SER A 516 -19.82 -0.67 -23.16
C SER A 516 -18.47 -1.27 -23.56
N TYR A 517 -18.49 -2.51 -24.06
CA TYR A 517 -17.39 -3.05 -24.86
C TYR A 517 -17.65 -2.75 -26.33
N ASP A 518 -16.61 -2.38 -27.06
CA ASP A 518 -16.67 -2.18 -28.51
C ASP A 518 -16.74 -3.56 -29.21
N ASP A 519 -17.58 -3.67 -30.22
CA ASP A 519 -17.77 -4.91 -30.98
C ASP A 519 -16.90 -4.90 -32.23
N ALA A 520 -15.86 -5.72 -32.25
CA ALA A 520 -14.96 -5.88 -33.38
C ALA A 520 -15.62 -6.52 -34.63
N ASN A 521 -16.85 -7.02 -34.53
CA ASN A 521 -17.58 -7.57 -35.67
C ASN A 521 -18.34 -6.50 -36.49
N HIS A 522 -18.36 -5.24 -36.04
CA HIS A 522 -19.06 -4.15 -36.69
C HIS A 522 -18.17 -3.18 -37.50
N TYR A 523 -16.87 -3.44 -37.59
CA TYR A 523 -15.92 -2.63 -38.36
C TYR A 523 -15.35 -3.37 -39.56
#